data_474a9a641d1af7a29a84892cd742cce5
#
_entry.id   474a9a641d1af7a29a84892cd742cce5
#
_cell.length_a   1.000
_cell.length_b   1.000
_cell.length_c   1.000
_cell.angle_alpha   90.00
_cell.angle_beta   90.00
_cell.angle_gamma   90.00
#
_symmetry.space_group_name_H-M   'P 1'
#
loop_
_entity.id
_entity.type
_entity.pdbx_description
1 polymer ?
#
loop_
_entity_poly.entity_id
_entity_poly.type
_entity_poly.pdbx_seq_one_letter_code
_entity_poly.pdbx_strand_id
1 'polypeptide(L)'
;WGAYALKSIATNLILGALSSKPKSGSSNRGYSVTQTGSALDHQIIYGKMRISGARIFDHTTGVKNKYLHRVLGFAGHEIEAFDTIYINDEVATIDRNGNVTSPAKYVKNTLKRVRQLNSSGEFEYVYQASTTHLIRFKLHNGSSTQLADTDLVAEADEWTTEHTLSGIAYMYVRLE
;
A
#
# COMPACT_ATOMS: atom_id res chain seq x y z
N TRP A 1 32.59 -51.84 12.69
CA TRP A 1 31.84 -50.83 13.51
C TRP A 1 32.34 -49.39 13.26
N GLY A 2 33.61 -49.15 13.00
CA GLY A 2 34.16 -47.79 12.80
C GLY A 2 33.67 -47.06 11.54
N ALA A 3 33.38 -47.76 10.45
CA ALA A 3 33.02 -47.16 9.16
C ALA A 3 31.59 -46.56 9.13
N TYR A 4 30.67 -47.12 9.90
CA TYR A 4 29.29 -46.60 9.99
C TYR A 4 29.20 -45.36 10.89
N ALA A 5 29.99 -45.28 11.94
CA ALA A 5 30.06 -44.13 12.82
C ALA A 5 30.61 -42.87 12.08
N LEU A 6 31.66 -43.05 11.28
CA LEU A 6 32.27 -41.99 10.48
C LEU A 6 31.31 -41.46 9.40
N LYS A 7 30.56 -42.36 8.74
CA LYS A 7 29.55 -41.94 7.73
C LYS A 7 28.39 -41.14 8.37
N SER A 8 27.90 -41.52 9.54
CA SER A 8 26.80 -40.80 10.20
C SER A 8 27.20 -39.41 10.70
N ILE A 9 28.47 -39.27 11.18
CA ILE A 9 29.02 -37.97 11.60
C ILE A 9 29.21 -37.04 10.39
N ALA A 10 29.72 -37.54 9.28
CA ALA A 10 29.93 -36.77 8.06
C ALA A 10 28.59 -36.31 7.46
N THR A 11 27.57 -37.15 7.45
CA THR A 11 26.25 -36.81 6.92
C THR A 11 25.57 -35.74 7.76
N ASN A 12 25.65 -35.81 9.08
CA ASN A 12 25.06 -34.81 9.97
C ASN A 12 25.79 -33.47 9.91
N LEU A 13 27.11 -33.46 9.71
CA LEU A 13 27.91 -32.25 9.50
C LEU A 13 27.54 -31.56 8.17
N ILE A 14 27.33 -32.33 7.10
CA ILE A 14 26.93 -31.78 5.80
C ILE A 14 25.50 -31.22 5.82
N LEU A 15 24.56 -31.92 6.47
CA LEU A 15 23.18 -31.44 6.66
C LEU A 15 23.14 -30.19 7.54
N GLY A 16 23.98 -30.09 8.55
CA GLY A 16 24.07 -28.89 9.40
C GLY A 16 24.68 -27.68 8.69
N ALA A 17 25.57 -27.90 7.72
CA ALA A 17 26.17 -26.84 6.92
C ALA A 17 25.24 -26.33 5.78
N LEU A 18 24.33 -27.18 5.32
CA LEU A 18 23.34 -26.83 4.27
C LEU A 18 22.06 -26.24 4.84
N SER A 19 21.79 -26.38 6.13
CA SER A 19 20.69 -25.63 6.77
C SER A 19 21.16 -24.20 6.98
N SER A 20 20.74 -23.30 6.10
CA SER A 20 20.88 -21.88 6.33
C SER A 20 20.20 -21.54 7.66
N LYS A 21 20.99 -21.20 8.69
CA LYS A 21 20.45 -20.67 9.94
C LYS A 21 19.54 -19.51 9.57
N PRO A 22 18.26 -19.50 9.99
CA PRO A 22 17.44 -18.33 9.83
C PRO A 22 18.20 -17.19 10.54
N LYS A 23 18.54 -16.14 9.78
CA LYS A 23 19.09 -14.92 10.36
C LYS A 23 18.00 -14.36 11.27
N SER A 24 18.11 -14.60 12.57
CA SER A 24 17.33 -13.86 13.55
C SER A 24 17.91 -12.45 13.58
N GLY A 25 17.57 -11.65 12.57
CA GLY A 25 17.66 -10.23 12.65
C GLY A 25 16.59 -9.82 13.65
N SER A 26 16.99 -9.31 14.80
CA SER A 26 16.10 -8.49 15.64
C SER A 26 15.81 -7.23 14.84
N SER A 27 14.93 -7.37 13.84
CA SER A 27 14.32 -6.20 13.24
C SER A 27 13.24 -5.76 14.23
N ASN A 28 13.28 -4.52 14.66
CA ASN A 28 12.14 -3.76 15.15
C ASN A 28 11.08 -3.66 14.01
N ARG A 29 10.73 -4.80 13.42
CA ARG A 29 9.64 -4.91 12.45
C ARG A 29 8.39 -4.89 13.28
N GLY A 30 7.69 -3.78 13.23
CA GLY A 30 6.34 -3.70 13.75
C GLY A 30 5.52 -4.88 13.26
N TYR A 31 4.53 -5.26 14.03
CA TYR A 31 3.67 -6.40 13.78
C TYR A 31 2.97 -6.22 12.43
N SER A 32 3.36 -7.02 11.44
CA SER A 32 2.78 -6.97 10.10
C SER A 32 1.82 -8.15 9.91
N VAL A 33 0.62 -8.03 10.47
CA VAL A 33 -0.47 -8.96 10.19
C VAL A 33 -1.57 -8.20 9.49
N THR A 34 -1.79 -8.50 8.21
CA THR A 34 -3.00 -8.07 7.52
C THR A 34 -4.14 -8.95 7.99
N GLN A 35 -4.96 -8.45 8.90
CA GLN A 35 -6.15 -9.14 9.33
C GLN A 35 -7.27 -8.94 8.32
N THR A 36 -7.95 -10.03 7.98
CA THR A 36 -9.14 -10.00 7.13
C THR A 36 -10.22 -10.79 7.86
N GLY A 37 -11.35 -10.15 8.16
CA GLY A 37 -12.46 -10.81 8.85
C GLY A 37 -13.67 -9.90 8.94
N SER A 38 -14.84 -10.49 9.19
CA SER A 38 -16.09 -9.75 9.39
C SER A 38 -16.19 -9.08 10.77
N ALA A 39 -15.34 -9.47 11.71
CA ALA A 39 -15.20 -8.86 13.03
C ALA A 39 -13.71 -8.73 13.33
N LEU A 40 -13.20 -7.50 13.26
CA LEU A 40 -11.81 -7.19 13.59
C LEU A 40 -11.79 -6.40 14.89
N ASP A 41 -10.86 -6.75 15.78
CA ASP A 41 -10.64 -6.00 17.00
C ASP A 41 -10.14 -4.59 16.68
N HIS A 42 -10.71 -3.59 17.37
CA HIS A 42 -10.23 -2.22 17.28
C HIS A 42 -8.85 -2.13 17.91
N GLN A 43 -7.85 -1.82 17.12
CA GLN A 43 -6.49 -1.61 17.62
C GLN A 43 -6.39 -0.24 18.29
N ILE A 44 -5.76 -0.21 19.47
CA ILE A 44 -5.44 1.03 20.19
C ILE A 44 -3.93 1.23 20.10
N ILE A 45 -3.51 2.38 19.58
CA ILE A 45 -2.11 2.71 19.36
C ILE A 45 -1.67 3.77 20.36
N TYR A 46 -0.65 3.45 21.16
CA TYR A 46 0.01 4.40 22.06
C TYR A 46 1.41 4.71 21.55
N GLY A 47 1.70 6.00 21.31
CA GLY A 47 2.97 6.46 20.76
C GLY A 47 3.14 6.11 19.27
N LYS A 48 4.37 5.81 18.84
CA LYS A 48 4.71 5.55 17.45
C LYS A 48 4.97 4.07 17.23
N MET A 49 4.27 3.47 16.27
CA MET A 49 4.54 2.10 15.86
C MET A 49 4.27 1.91 14.37
N ARG A 50 4.96 0.95 13.77
CA ARG A 50 4.72 0.51 12.41
C ARG A 50 3.73 -0.66 12.43
N ILE A 51 2.59 -0.49 11.79
CA ILE A 51 1.56 -1.51 11.68
C ILE A 51 1.08 -1.64 10.25
N SER A 52 0.52 -2.78 9.90
CA SER A 52 -0.30 -2.94 8.70
C SER A 52 -1.78 -2.78 9.09
N GLY A 53 -2.54 -2.09 8.24
CA GLY A 53 -3.96 -1.88 8.49
C GLY A 53 -4.79 -3.15 8.29
N ALA A 54 -5.91 -3.21 9.01
CA ALA A 54 -6.95 -4.20 8.78
C ALA A 54 -7.73 -3.86 7.51
N ARG A 55 -7.98 -4.83 6.65
CA ARG A 55 -8.72 -4.61 5.42
C ARG A 55 -10.22 -4.50 5.69
N ILE A 56 -10.79 -3.31 5.48
CA ILE A 56 -12.20 -3.00 5.71
C ILE A 56 -13.02 -3.17 4.44
N PHE A 57 -12.49 -2.69 3.30
CA PHE A 57 -13.21 -2.65 2.03
C PHE A 57 -12.24 -2.90 0.88
N ASP A 58 -12.69 -3.67 -0.12
CA ASP A 58 -12.04 -3.88 -1.41
C ASP A 58 -13.10 -3.82 -2.51
N HIS A 59 -12.83 -3.01 -3.53
CA HIS A 59 -13.68 -2.90 -4.72
C HIS A 59 -12.82 -2.65 -5.96
N THR A 60 -13.28 -3.09 -7.13
CA THR A 60 -12.56 -2.87 -8.39
C THR A 60 -13.43 -2.11 -9.37
N THR A 61 -12.84 -1.12 -10.05
CA THR A 61 -13.51 -0.30 -11.04
C THR A 61 -12.72 -0.16 -12.34
N GLY A 62 -13.37 0.45 -13.33
CA GLY A 62 -12.79 0.71 -14.63
C GLY A 62 -12.82 -0.50 -15.57
N VAL A 63 -12.43 -0.26 -16.83
CA VAL A 63 -12.42 -1.30 -17.85
C VAL A 63 -11.41 -2.39 -17.50
N LYS A 64 -11.87 -3.64 -17.46
CA LYS A 64 -11.06 -4.82 -17.06
C LYS A 64 -10.53 -4.74 -15.61
N ASN A 65 -11.31 -4.15 -14.69
CA ASN A 65 -10.93 -3.97 -13.29
C ASN A 65 -9.58 -3.25 -13.14
N LYS A 66 -9.43 -2.16 -13.86
CA LYS A 66 -8.17 -1.40 -13.95
C LYS A 66 -7.73 -0.85 -12.59
N TYR A 67 -8.69 -0.44 -11.75
CA TYR A 67 -8.42 0.15 -10.44
C TYR A 67 -8.90 -0.76 -9.32
N LEU A 68 -8.03 -0.98 -8.33
CA LEU A 68 -8.40 -1.59 -7.06
C LEU A 68 -8.48 -0.50 -6.00
N HIS A 69 -9.66 -0.37 -5.41
CA HIS A 69 -9.94 0.50 -4.27
C HIS A 69 -9.89 -0.32 -2.99
N ARG A 70 -9.08 0.11 -2.03
CA ARG A 70 -8.90 -0.59 -0.77
C ARG A 70 -8.94 0.39 0.39
N VAL A 71 -9.68 0.04 1.45
CA VAL A 71 -9.69 0.77 2.71
C VAL A 71 -9.03 -0.09 3.78
N LEU A 72 -8.03 0.49 4.43
CA LEU A 72 -7.27 -0.12 5.51
C LEU A 72 -7.50 0.67 6.80
N GLY A 73 -8.06 0.03 7.82
CA GLY A 73 -8.22 0.61 9.16
C GLY A 73 -6.98 0.35 10.02
N PHE A 74 -6.50 1.36 10.72
CA PHE A 74 -5.29 1.26 11.52
C PHE A 74 -5.57 1.37 13.03
N ALA A 75 -6.42 2.30 13.45
CA ALA A 75 -6.73 2.49 14.86
C ALA A 75 -8.21 2.75 15.08
N GLY A 76 -8.78 2.22 16.16
CA GLY A 76 -10.15 2.48 16.61
C GLY A 76 -10.27 3.75 17.45
N HIS A 77 -9.44 4.74 17.16
CA HIS A 77 -9.44 6.07 17.79
C HIS A 77 -8.75 7.08 16.88
N GLU A 78 -8.93 8.35 17.18
CA GLU A 78 -8.21 9.42 16.49
C GLU A 78 -6.71 9.35 16.78
N ILE A 79 -5.90 9.48 15.71
CA ILE A 79 -4.44 9.55 15.79
C ILE A 79 -3.98 10.95 15.40
N GLU A 80 -2.80 11.37 15.87
CA GLU A 80 -2.23 12.65 15.53
C GLU A 80 -1.87 12.75 14.05
N ALA A 81 -1.16 11.75 13.51
CA ALA A 81 -0.75 11.71 12.11
C ALA A 81 -0.28 10.33 11.67
N PHE A 82 -0.24 10.14 10.36
CA PHE A 82 0.53 9.08 9.70
C PHE A 82 1.93 9.62 9.39
N ASP A 83 2.93 9.22 10.16
CA ASP A 83 4.30 9.74 10.03
C ASP A 83 5.00 9.26 8.75
N THR A 84 4.93 7.97 8.47
CA THR A 84 5.65 7.35 7.36
C THR A 84 4.83 6.22 6.75
N ILE A 85 4.71 6.25 5.43
CA ILE A 85 4.04 5.19 4.66
C ILE A 85 5.10 4.27 4.07
N TYR A 86 4.86 2.97 4.15
CA TYR A 86 5.73 1.95 3.57
C TYR A 86 4.98 1.13 2.53
N ILE A 87 5.60 0.89 1.39
CA ILE A 87 5.13 -0.01 0.34
C ILE A 87 6.21 -1.06 0.12
N ASN A 88 5.91 -2.33 0.41
CA ASN A 88 6.89 -3.43 0.31
C ASN A 88 8.22 -3.12 1.06
N ASP A 89 8.10 -2.62 2.30
CA ASP A 89 9.22 -2.22 3.16
C ASP A 89 10.05 -1.02 2.69
N GLU A 90 9.70 -0.39 1.59
CA GLU A 90 10.31 0.86 1.12
C GLU A 90 9.47 2.07 1.54
N VAL A 91 10.14 3.14 1.96
CA VAL A 91 9.46 4.40 2.31
C VAL A 91 8.84 5.01 1.06
N ALA A 92 7.55 5.31 1.14
CA ALA A 92 6.82 5.99 0.09
C ALA A 92 6.71 7.50 0.36
N THR A 93 6.92 8.29 -0.69
CA THR A 93 6.65 9.73 -0.69
C THR A 93 5.40 10.00 -1.52
N ILE A 94 4.52 10.85 -1.00
CA ILE A 94 3.28 11.23 -1.69
C ILE A 94 3.27 12.74 -1.97
N ASP A 95 2.58 13.12 -3.05
CA ASP A 95 2.29 14.52 -3.36
C ASP A 95 1.06 15.02 -2.57
N ARG A 96 0.69 16.29 -2.79
CA ARG A 96 -0.48 16.92 -2.14
C ARG A 96 -1.81 16.25 -2.48
N ASN A 97 -1.88 15.53 -3.60
CA ASN A 97 -3.06 14.80 -4.04
C ASN A 97 -3.08 13.36 -3.52
N GLY A 98 -2.04 12.96 -2.79
CA GLY A 98 -1.86 11.60 -2.28
C GLY A 98 -1.22 10.64 -3.28
N ASN A 99 -0.79 11.09 -4.46
CA ASN A 99 -0.15 10.21 -5.42
C ASN A 99 1.27 9.86 -4.99
N VAL A 100 1.63 8.58 -5.13
CA VAL A 100 2.99 8.12 -4.82
C VAL A 100 3.97 8.63 -5.87
N THR A 101 4.96 9.39 -5.42
CA THR A 101 6.04 9.95 -6.25
C THR A 101 7.34 9.18 -6.11
N SER A 102 7.54 8.50 -4.99
CA SER A 102 8.67 7.60 -4.72
C SER A 102 8.16 6.37 -3.98
N PRO A 103 8.70 5.18 -4.25
CA PRO A 103 9.70 4.80 -5.28
C PRO A 103 9.24 4.98 -6.73
N ALA A 104 10.20 5.30 -7.61
CA ALA A 104 9.93 5.57 -9.03
C ALA A 104 9.25 4.43 -9.80
N LYS A 105 9.36 3.18 -9.30
CA LYS A 105 8.69 2.00 -9.88
C LYS A 105 7.14 2.10 -9.86
N TYR A 106 6.57 2.99 -9.04
CA TYR A 106 5.14 3.26 -8.98
C TYR A 106 4.72 4.49 -9.79
N VAL A 107 5.64 5.03 -10.60
CA VAL A 107 5.40 6.18 -11.46
C VAL A 107 5.69 5.80 -12.90
N LYS A 108 4.69 5.91 -13.75
CA LYS A 108 4.79 5.65 -15.19
C LYS A 108 4.90 6.96 -15.96
N ASN A 109 6.00 7.17 -16.63
CA ASN A 109 6.17 8.28 -17.57
C ASN A 109 6.00 7.77 -19.01
N THR A 110 5.04 8.31 -19.71
CA THR A 110 4.74 7.94 -21.11
C THR A 110 4.73 9.16 -21.99
N LEU A 111 5.16 8.99 -23.24
CA LEU A 111 5.03 10.01 -24.28
C LEU A 111 3.82 9.64 -25.16
N LYS A 112 2.81 10.51 -25.17
CA LYS A 112 1.65 10.35 -26.05
C LYS A 112 1.83 11.24 -27.26
N ARG A 113 1.65 10.68 -28.46
CA ARG A 113 1.60 11.44 -29.71
C ARG A 113 0.21 12.10 -29.79
N VAL A 114 0.18 13.41 -29.77
CA VAL A 114 -1.06 14.20 -29.83
C VAL A 114 -1.04 15.05 -31.09
N ARG A 115 -2.17 15.13 -31.78
CA ARG A 115 -2.36 16.01 -32.93
C ARG A 115 -2.75 17.40 -32.42
N GLN A 116 -1.99 18.41 -32.82
CA GLN A 116 -2.19 19.78 -32.37
C GLN A 116 -2.16 20.72 -33.60
N LEU A 117 -2.92 21.83 -33.56
CA LEU A 117 -2.80 22.91 -34.53
C LEU A 117 -1.60 23.76 -34.18
N ASN A 118 -0.72 23.99 -35.16
CA ASN A 118 0.37 24.96 -35.05
C ASN A 118 -0.13 26.39 -35.23
N SER A 119 0.78 27.37 -35.06
CA SER A 119 0.45 28.79 -35.20
C SER A 119 0.02 29.20 -36.62
N SER A 120 0.29 28.35 -37.62
CA SER A 120 -0.09 28.56 -39.04
C SER A 120 -1.46 27.92 -39.37
N GLY A 121 -2.14 27.27 -38.38
CA GLY A 121 -3.40 26.59 -38.59
C GLY A 121 -3.28 25.18 -39.21
N GLU A 122 -2.06 24.64 -39.29
CA GLU A 122 -1.81 23.30 -39.79
C GLU A 122 -1.71 22.30 -38.67
N PHE A 123 -2.11 21.07 -38.93
CA PHE A 123 -2.01 20.00 -37.91
C PHE A 123 -0.60 19.41 -37.89
N GLU A 124 0.01 19.45 -36.71
CA GLU A 124 1.25 18.74 -36.44
C GLU A 124 1.10 17.71 -35.34
N TYR A 125 2.03 16.77 -35.27
CA TYR A 125 2.08 15.79 -34.19
C TYR A 125 3.17 16.17 -33.19
N VAL A 126 2.75 16.39 -31.96
CA VAL A 126 3.66 16.65 -30.84
C VAL A 126 3.66 15.50 -29.86
N TYR A 127 4.78 15.28 -29.16
CA TYR A 127 4.86 14.32 -28.09
C TYR A 127 4.63 15.03 -26.76
N GLN A 128 3.57 14.65 -26.08
CA GLN A 128 3.28 15.15 -24.72
C GLN A 128 3.68 14.12 -23.68
N ALA A 129 4.47 14.54 -22.70
CA ALA A 129 4.78 13.74 -21.55
C ALA A 129 3.53 13.61 -20.67
N SER A 130 3.23 12.38 -20.27
CA SER A 130 2.14 12.05 -19.35
C SER A 130 2.70 11.22 -18.22
N THR A 131 2.54 11.69 -16.99
CA THR A 131 2.89 10.95 -15.78
C THR A 131 1.64 10.31 -15.20
N THR A 132 1.69 9.01 -14.95
CA THR A 132 0.64 8.25 -14.29
C THR A 132 1.20 7.68 -13.00
N HIS A 133 0.53 7.95 -11.89
CA HIS A 133 0.87 7.39 -10.60
C HIS A 133 0.04 6.12 -10.37
N LEU A 134 0.73 4.99 -10.17
CA LEU A 134 0.08 3.69 -10.02
C LEU A 134 -0.59 3.50 -8.66
N ILE A 135 -0.23 4.32 -7.67
CA ILE A 135 -0.74 4.25 -6.31
C ILE A 135 -1.11 5.65 -5.83
N ARG A 136 -2.30 5.77 -5.24
CA ARG A 136 -2.76 6.98 -4.56
C ARG A 136 -3.27 6.62 -3.16
N PHE A 137 -2.88 7.42 -2.17
CA PHE A 137 -3.33 7.32 -0.80
C PHE A 137 -4.17 8.52 -0.39
N LYS A 138 -5.19 8.29 0.44
CA LYS A 138 -5.88 9.31 1.22
C LYS A 138 -5.86 8.88 2.68
N LEU A 139 -5.48 9.79 3.55
CA LEU A 139 -5.23 9.53 4.96
C LEU A 139 -6.30 10.21 5.80
N HIS A 140 -6.92 9.46 6.68
CA HIS A 140 -7.98 9.92 7.58
C HIS A 140 -7.58 9.57 9.02
N ASN A 141 -7.47 10.57 9.86
CA ASN A 141 -6.92 10.43 11.22
C ASN A 141 -7.88 9.83 12.25
N GLY A 142 -9.15 9.62 11.89
CA GLY A 142 -10.13 9.07 12.82
C GLY A 142 -10.84 10.11 13.69
N SER A 143 -10.89 11.37 13.26
CA SER A 143 -11.65 12.41 13.95
C SER A 143 -13.12 12.02 14.10
N SER A 144 -13.76 12.43 15.21
CA SER A 144 -15.18 12.20 15.46
C SER A 144 -16.10 12.94 14.46
N THR A 145 -15.57 13.97 13.78
CA THR A 145 -16.27 14.75 12.74
C THR A 145 -15.83 14.38 11.32
N GLN A 146 -15.06 13.28 11.18
CA GLN A 146 -14.56 12.81 9.91
C GLN A 146 -15.69 12.52 8.92
N LEU A 147 -15.50 12.96 7.68
CA LEU A 147 -16.42 12.69 6.58
C LEU A 147 -15.91 11.49 5.75
N ALA A 148 -16.80 10.92 4.95
CA ALA A 148 -16.44 9.88 3.99
C ALA A 148 -15.43 10.42 2.98
N ASP A 149 -14.50 9.55 2.52
CA ASP A 149 -13.53 9.91 1.49
C ASP A 149 -14.24 10.27 0.17
N THR A 150 -14.07 11.50 -0.29
CA THR A 150 -14.76 12.03 -1.46
C THR A 150 -14.33 11.38 -2.76
N ASP A 151 -13.07 10.96 -2.87
CA ASP A 151 -12.56 10.29 -4.06
C ASP A 151 -13.14 8.87 -4.14
N LEU A 152 -13.21 8.17 -3.01
CA LEU A 152 -13.78 6.83 -2.95
C LEU A 152 -15.30 6.85 -3.21
N VAL A 153 -16.02 7.82 -2.67
CA VAL A 153 -17.47 8.02 -2.96
C VAL A 153 -17.70 8.26 -4.44
N ALA A 154 -16.82 9.00 -5.12
CA ALA A 154 -16.93 9.28 -6.55
C ALA A 154 -16.52 8.11 -7.45
N GLU A 155 -15.66 7.21 -6.98
CA GLU A 155 -15.05 6.17 -7.80
C GLU A 155 -15.62 4.75 -7.54
N ALA A 156 -16.30 4.52 -6.40
CA ALA A 156 -16.84 3.20 -6.00
C ALA A 156 -18.30 3.35 -5.51
N ASP A 157 -19.24 2.84 -6.30
CA ASP A 157 -20.69 3.00 -6.05
C ASP A 157 -21.15 2.41 -4.70
N GLU A 158 -20.46 1.37 -4.20
CA GLU A 158 -20.78 0.77 -2.90
C GLU A 158 -20.32 1.61 -1.71
N TRP A 159 -19.46 2.63 -1.91
CA TRP A 159 -19.01 3.52 -0.86
C TRP A 159 -19.78 4.84 -0.93
N THR A 160 -20.61 5.10 0.07
CA THR A 160 -21.47 6.28 0.11
C THR A 160 -20.97 7.32 1.12
N THR A 161 -21.58 8.49 1.12
CA THR A 161 -21.31 9.56 2.09
C THR A 161 -21.58 9.16 3.55
N GLU A 162 -22.30 8.07 3.79
CA GLU A 162 -22.57 7.54 5.12
C GLU A 162 -21.39 6.72 5.70
N HIS A 163 -20.49 6.26 4.84
CA HIS A 163 -19.31 5.50 5.25
C HIS A 163 -18.19 6.41 5.76
N THR A 164 -18.48 7.15 6.83
CA THR A 164 -17.54 8.15 7.39
C THR A 164 -16.38 7.52 8.15
N LEU A 165 -16.54 6.29 8.68
CA LEU A 165 -15.61 5.64 9.61
C LEU A 165 -15.16 6.57 10.75
N SER A 166 -16.09 7.40 11.25
CA SER A 166 -15.85 8.31 12.36
C SER A 166 -15.28 7.58 13.57
N GLY A 167 -14.22 8.12 14.16
CA GLY A 167 -13.50 7.47 15.28
C GLY A 167 -12.53 6.36 14.85
N ILE A 168 -12.35 6.11 13.55
CA ILE A 168 -11.41 5.10 13.03
C ILE A 168 -10.38 5.79 12.14
N ALA A 169 -9.11 5.68 12.51
CA ALA A 169 -8.04 6.12 11.65
C ALA A 169 -7.85 5.12 10.50
N TYR A 170 -8.00 5.57 9.26
CA TYR A 170 -7.93 4.70 8.09
C TYR A 170 -7.18 5.34 6.91
N MET A 171 -6.82 4.52 5.97
CA MET A 171 -6.20 4.92 4.71
C MET A 171 -7.02 4.34 3.57
N TYR A 172 -7.42 5.17 2.63
CA TYR A 172 -7.89 4.72 1.33
C TYR A 172 -6.72 4.61 0.37
N VAL A 173 -6.65 3.50 -0.35
CA VAL A 173 -5.60 3.19 -1.35
C VAL A 173 -6.25 2.88 -2.68
N ARG A 174 -5.86 3.59 -3.73
CA ARG A 174 -6.18 3.23 -5.11
C ARG A 174 -4.93 2.69 -5.80
N LEU A 175 -5.03 1.50 -6.36
CA LEU A 175 -3.99 0.84 -7.16
C LEU A 175 -4.44 0.74 -8.62
N GLU A 176 -3.49 0.95 -9.57
CA GLU A 176 -3.70 0.79 -11.01
C GLU A 176 -2.88 -0.38 -11.58
#